data_492aabdb6b483303fd5a7978d59478ea
#
_entry.id   492aabdb6b483303fd5a7978d59478ea
#
_cell.length_a   1.000
_cell.length_b   1.000
_cell.length_c   1.000
_cell.angle_alpha   90.00
_cell.angle_beta   90.00
_cell.angle_gamma   90.00
#
_symmetry.space_group_name_H-M   'P 1'
#
loop_
_entity.id
_entity.type
_entity.pdbx_description
1 polymer ?
#
loop_
_entity_poly.entity_id
_entity_poly.type
_entity_poly.pdbx_seq_one_letter_code
_entity_poly.pdbx_strand_id
1 'polypeptide(L)'
;MNTAISKLTFSANTWPLKRWELIIEEEKNSVICEIGDERKVKTAHSVNLVDHWPKLQSLLAKCNFSAWREKYEKPVLDGTSWYLEIQYADGRTMESSGLNDYPDEWRNFMAVWRYSKRITEIASMR
;
A
#
# COMPACT_ATOMS: atom_id res chain seq x y z
N MET A 1 -22.07 2.97 -5.48
CA MET A 1 -21.94 1.59 -5.04
C MET A 1 -20.55 1.35 -4.46
N ASN A 2 -20.49 0.94 -3.24
CA ASN A 2 -19.21 0.65 -2.62
C ASN A 2 -18.75 -0.73 -3.05
N THR A 3 -17.71 -0.74 -3.86
CA THR A 3 -17.10 -2.00 -4.23
C THR A 3 -15.98 -2.29 -3.23
N ALA A 4 -16.14 -3.39 -2.50
CA ALA A 4 -15.14 -3.78 -1.52
C ALA A 4 -13.83 -4.15 -2.20
N ILE A 5 -12.73 -3.78 -1.57
CA ILE A 5 -11.39 -4.14 -2.02
C ILE A 5 -11.11 -5.58 -1.56
N SER A 6 -10.75 -6.45 -2.49
CA SER A 6 -10.36 -7.82 -2.16
C SER A 6 -8.86 -7.97 -1.99
N LYS A 7 -8.07 -7.19 -2.73
CA LYS A 7 -6.63 -7.21 -2.61
C LYS A 7 -6.03 -5.85 -2.98
N LEU A 8 -5.08 -5.40 -2.19
CA LEU A 8 -4.30 -4.20 -2.47
C LEU A 8 -2.83 -4.56 -2.44
N THR A 9 -2.11 -4.20 -3.49
CA THR A 9 -0.66 -4.38 -3.57
C THR A 9 -0.03 -3.02 -3.83
N PHE A 10 0.88 -2.62 -2.97
CA PHE A 10 1.59 -1.35 -3.09
C PHE A 10 3.09 -1.61 -2.95
N SER A 11 3.87 -0.98 -3.81
CA SER A 11 5.32 -0.98 -3.67
C SER A 11 5.87 0.41 -3.94
N ALA A 12 6.95 0.74 -3.26
CA ALA A 12 7.66 1.99 -3.47
C ALA A 12 9.15 1.76 -3.33
N ASN A 13 9.90 2.41 -4.20
CA ASN A 13 11.36 2.38 -4.17
C ASN A 13 11.85 3.80 -4.06
N THR A 14 12.67 4.07 -3.03
CA THR A 14 13.28 5.38 -2.82
C THR A 14 14.77 5.25 -3.07
N TRP A 15 15.29 6.06 -3.98
CA TRP A 15 16.73 6.13 -4.19
C TRP A 15 17.41 6.55 -2.88
N PRO A 16 18.54 5.97 -2.48
CA PRO A 16 19.31 5.02 -3.30
C PRO A 16 18.95 3.55 -3.13
N LEU A 17 18.32 3.10 -2.01
CA LEU A 17 18.24 1.66 -1.81
C LEU A 17 17.06 1.18 -0.95
N LYS A 18 16.09 2.03 -0.67
CA LYS A 18 14.96 1.60 0.17
C LYS A 18 13.80 1.09 -0.66
N ARG A 19 13.23 -0.01 -0.22
CA ARG A 19 12.05 -0.59 -0.84
C ARG A 19 10.99 -0.89 0.21
N TRP A 20 9.75 -0.53 -0.10
CA TRP A 20 8.59 -0.77 0.76
C TRP A 20 7.56 -1.55 -0.03
N GLU A 21 6.95 -2.53 0.62
CA GLU A 21 5.82 -3.25 0.05
C GLU A 21 4.70 -3.41 1.08
N LEU A 22 3.47 -3.31 0.61
CA LEU A 22 2.28 -3.54 1.41
C LEU A 22 1.34 -4.42 0.60
N ILE A 23 0.91 -5.53 1.19
CA ILE A 23 -0.09 -6.40 0.58
C ILE A 23 -1.21 -6.62 1.60
N ILE A 24 -2.42 -6.20 1.22
CA ILE A 24 -3.63 -6.45 2.00
C ILE A 24 -4.48 -7.39 1.17
N GLU A 25 -4.79 -8.54 1.73
CA GLU A 25 -5.50 -9.58 0.99
C GLU A 25 -6.60 -10.18 1.85
N GLU A 26 -7.86 -9.86 1.51
CA GLU A 26 -9.02 -10.30 2.27
C GLU A 26 -9.16 -11.82 2.27
N GLU A 27 -9.01 -12.43 1.10
CA GLU A 27 -9.18 -13.88 0.94
C GLU A 27 -8.23 -14.67 1.85
N LYS A 28 -7.01 -14.17 2.02
CA LYS A 28 -6.02 -14.80 2.89
C LYS A 28 -6.03 -14.27 4.31
N ASN A 29 -6.92 -13.34 4.61
CA ASN A 29 -7.02 -12.72 5.92
C ASN A 29 -5.66 -12.19 6.41
N SER A 30 -4.94 -11.50 5.53
CA SER A 30 -3.58 -11.07 5.86
C SER A 30 -3.25 -9.63 5.45
N VAL A 31 -2.42 -9.01 6.26
CA VAL A 31 -1.72 -7.77 5.96
C VAL A 31 -0.24 -8.07 6.07
N ILE A 32 0.51 -7.80 5.01
CA ILE A 32 1.95 -8.02 4.98
C ILE A 32 2.65 -6.70 4.66
N CYS A 33 3.60 -6.32 5.51
CA CYS A 33 4.48 -5.18 5.25
C CYS A 33 5.91 -5.68 5.13
N GLU A 34 6.58 -5.26 4.07
CA GLU A 34 8.00 -5.54 3.85
C GLU A 34 8.76 -4.23 3.72
N ILE A 35 9.88 -4.14 4.42
CA ILE A 35 10.82 -3.03 4.31
C ILE A 35 12.20 -3.64 4.13
N GLY A 36 12.93 -3.15 3.14
CA GLY A 36 14.27 -3.64 2.90
C GLY A 36 15.08 -2.68 2.04
N ASP A 37 16.32 -3.05 1.81
CA ASP A 37 17.13 -2.41 0.79
C ASP A 37 17.80 -3.51 -0.04
N GLU A 38 18.39 -3.13 -1.16
CA GLU A 38 18.96 -4.09 -2.09
C GLU A 38 20.14 -4.86 -1.53
N ARG A 39 20.74 -4.39 -0.44
CA ARG A 39 21.92 -5.00 0.16
C ARG A 39 21.62 -5.89 1.34
N LYS A 40 20.44 -5.82 1.89
CA LYS A 40 20.07 -6.54 3.11
C LYS A 40 18.88 -7.44 2.87
N VAL A 41 18.78 -8.47 3.71
CA VAL A 41 17.61 -9.33 3.72
C VAL A 41 16.39 -8.49 4.10
N LYS A 42 15.33 -8.66 3.35
CA LYS A 42 14.06 -7.98 3.61
C LYS A 42 13.46 -8.47 4.91
N THR A 43 12.93 -7.54 5.68
CA THR A 43 12.14 -7.87 6.86
C THR A 43 10.67 -7.82 6.48
N ALA A 44 10.01 -8.97 6.57
CA ALA A 44 8.59 -9.08 6.27
C ALA A 44 7.83 -9.38 7.56
N HIS A 45 6.78 -8.63 7.82
CA HIS A 45 5.90 -8.84 8.97
C HIS A 45 4.47 -8.97 8.48
N SER A 46 3.73 -9.87 9.10
CA SER A 46 2.33 -10.08 8.73
C SER A 46 1.44 -10.14 9.97
N VAL A 47 0.15 -9.88 9.77
CA VAL A 47 -0.85 -9.93 10.83
C VAL A 47 -2.20 -10.32 10.21
N ASN A 48 -3.07 -10.89 11.03
CA ASN A 48 -4.43 -11.23 10.59
C ASN A 48 -5.22 -9.95 10.33
N LEU A 49 -5.87 -9.90 9.18
CA LEU A 49 -6.63 -8.75 8.75
C LEU A 49 -7.92 -8.54 9.56
N VAL A 50 -8.54 -9.63 10.02
CA VAL A 50 -9.88 -9.59 10.61
C VAL A 50 -9.99 -8.60 11.76
N ASP A 51 -8.98 -8.53 12.62
CA ASP A 51 -9.00 -7.65 13.79
C ASP A 51 -8.79 -6.17 13.43
N HIS A 52 -8.30 -5.91 12.23
CA HIS A 52 -7.92 -4.56 11.80
C HIS A 52 -8.75 -4.07 10.61
N TRP A 53 -9.61 -4.92 10.06
CA TRP A 53 -10.35 -4.61 8.84
C TRP A 53 -11.23 -3.37 8.97
N PRO A 54 -12.01 -3.18 10.06
CA PRO A 54 -12.84 -1.99 10.17
C PRO A 54 -12.03 -0.69 10.11
N LYS A 55 -10.88 -0.66 10.78
CA LYS A 55 -10.02 0.53 10.74
C LYS A 55 -9.40 0.73 9.38
N LEU A 56 -8.91 -0.34 8.76
CA LEU A 56 -8.35 -0.27 7.42
C LEU A 56 -9.39 0.17 6.39
N GLN A 57 -10.60 -0.36 6.46
CA GLN A 57 -11.66 0.07 5.56
C GLN A 57 -11.95 1.57 5.69
N SER A 58 -11.98 2.07 6.92
CA SER A 58 -12.17 3.49 7.19
C SER A 58 -11.06 4.34 6.56
N LEU A 59 -9.81 3.91 6.69
CA LEU A 59 -8.67 4.61 6.13
C LEU A 59 -8.66 4.54 4.59
N LEU A 60 -8.96 3.38 4.04
CA LEU A 60 -9.00 3.18 2.59
C LEU A 60 -10.11 4.01 1.94
N ALA A 61 -11.24 4.17 2.61
CA ALA A 61 -12.36 4.95 2.10
C ALA A 61 -11.98 6.42 1.87
N LYS A 62 -11.02 6.95 2.61
CA LYS A 62 -10.56 8.33 2.47
C LYS A 62 -9.61 8.54 1.30
N CYS A 63 -9.14 7.48 0.68
CA CYS A 63 -8.14 7.56 -0.39
C CYS A 63 -8.74 7.94 -1.74
N ASN A 64 -10.05 7.73 -1.93
CA ASN A 64 -10.75 8.06 -3.17
C ASN A 64 -10.03 7.54 -4.42
N PHE A 65 -9.75 6.24 -4.43
CA PHE A 65 -8.96 5.61 -5.49
C PHE A 65 -9.56 5.81 -6.89
N SER A 66 -10.87 5.97 -6.99
CA SER A 66 -11.53 6.17 -8.29
C SER A 66 -11.10 7.47 -8.97
N ALA A 67 -10.57 8.42 -8.23
CA ALA A 67 -10.08 9.69 -8.77
C ALA A 67 -8.60 9.65 -9.12
N TRP A 68 -7.90 8.56 -8.81
CA TRP A 68 -6.48 8.45 -9.09
C TRP A 68 -6.25 8.23 -10.59
N ARG A 69 -5.23 8.93 -11.13
CA ARG A 69 -4.80 8.72 -12.51
C ARG A 69 -3.94 7.49 -12.61
N GLU A 70 -3.84 6.96 -13.80
CA GLU A 70 -2.97 5.80 -14.06
C GLU A 70 -1.50 6.13 -13.83
N LYS A 71 -1.07 7.35 -14.18
CA LYS A 71 0.32 7.78 -14.04
C LYS A 71 0.47 9.17 -13.47
N TYR A 72 1.48 9.32 -12.64
CA TYR A 72 1.94 10.58 -12.06
C TYR A 72 3.44 10.67 -12.25
N GLU A 73 3.92 11.64 -13.01
CA GLU A 73 5.36 11.73 -13.32
C GLU A 73 5.85 13.17 -13.23
N LYS A 74 6.99 13.35 -12.56
CA LYS A 74 7.79 14.56 -12.60
C LYS A 74 9.21 14.17 -12.99
N PRO A 75 9.78 14.82 -14.00
CA PRO A 75 11.13 14.47 -14.47
C PRO A 75 12.20 14.97 -13.49
N VAL A 76 12.65 14.07 -12.62
CA VAL A 76 13.78 14.32 -11.73
C VAL A 76 14.71 13.10 -11.76
N LEU A 77 15.98 13.31 -11.44
CA LEU A 77 16.97 12.24 -11.52
C LEU A 77 16.86 11.23 -10.40
N ASP A 78 16.48 11.69 -9.22
CA ASP A 78 16.40 10.87 -8.03
C ASP A 78 15.01 10.95 -7.44
N GLY A 79 14.62 10.00 -6.61
CA GLY A 79 13.41 10.10 -5.85
C GLY A 79 12.71 8.77 -5.64
N THR A 80 11.40 8.85 -5.53
CA THR A 80 10.56 7.69 -5.22
C THR A 80 9.72 7.32 -6.42
N SER A 81 9.81 6.05 -6.80
CA SER A 81 8.84 5.45 -7.71
C SER A 81 7.88 4.59 -6.89
N TRP A 82 6.63 4.58 -7.27
CA TRP A 82 5.62 3.80 -6.55
C TRP A 82 4.64 3.17 -7.53
N TYR A 83 4.03 2.07 -7.08
CA TYR A 83 3.05 1.33 -7.86
C TYR A 83 1.94 0.83 -6.93
N LEU A 84 0.70 0.99 -7.36
CA LEU A 84 -0.47 0.53 -6.64
C LEU A 84 -1.36 -0.28 -7.57
N GLU A 85 -1.77 -1.45 -7.10
CA GLU A 85 -2.77 -2.25 -7.78
C GLU A 85 -3.87 -2.62 -6.79
N ILE A 86 -5.11 -2.44 -7.22
CA ILE A 86 -6.27 -2.80 -6.42
C ILE A 86 -7.13 -3.77 -7.21
N GLN A 87 -7.51 -4.86 -6.57
CA GLN A 87 -8.51 -5.78 -7.09
C GLN A 87 -9.76 -5.63 -6.23
N TYR A 88 -10.88 -5.40 -6.88
CA TYR A 88 -12.15 -5.25 -6.21
C TYR A 88 -12.90 -6.58 -6.18
N ALA A 89 -13.80 -6.73 -5.21
CA ALA A 89 -14.57 -7.97 -5.03
C ALA A 89 -15.44 -8.32 -6.25
N ASP A 90 -15.80 -7.31 -7.06
CA ASP A 90 -16.59 -7.52 -8.28
C ASP A 90 -15.74 -7.91 -9.50
N GLY A 91 -14.46 -8.11 -9.32
CA GLY A 91 -13.55 -8.49 -10.40
C GLY A 91 -12.85 -7.35 -11.11
N ARG A 92 -13.26 -6.11 -10.87
CA ARG A 92 -12.57 -4.95 -11.46
C ARG A 92 -11.19 -4.78 -10.84
N THR A 93 -10.30 -4.17 -11.62
CA THR A 93 -8.95 -3.83 -11.14
C THR A 93 -8.66 -2.36 -11.42
N MET A 94 -7.74 -1.81 -10.64
CA MET A 94 -7.28 -0.44 -10.80
C MET A 94 -5.77 -0.43 -10.60
N GLU A 95 -5.06 0.30 -11.43
CA GLU A 95 -3.62 0.47 -11.33
C GLU A 95 -3.27 1.95 -11.36
N SER A 96 -2.30 2.34 -10.53
CA SER A 96 -1.77 3.69 -10.51
C SER A 96 -0.29 3.62 -10.17
N SER A 97 0.50 4.49 -10.77
CA SER A 97 1.94 4.53 -10.52
C SER A 97 2.44 5.96 -10.60
N GLY A 98 3.60 6.19 -10.01
CA GLY A 98 4.18 7.52 -10.03
C GLY A 98 5.69 7.52 -9.91
N LEU A 99 6.28 8.61 -10.37
CA LEU A 99 7.68 8.92 -10.22
C LEU A 99 7.76 10.37 -9.71
N ASN A 100 8.04 10.51 -8.41
CA ASN A 100 8.15 11.80 -7.72
C ASN A 100 6.92 12.69 -7.83
N ASP A 101 5.77 12.12 -8.15
CA ASP A 101 4.50 12.81 -8.22
C ASP A 101 3.42 11.90 -7.64
N TYR A 102 2.39 12.50 -7.04
CA TYR A 102 1.46 11.77 -6.19
C TYR A 102 0.03 12.28 -6.38
N PRO A 103 -0.98 11.41 -6.17
CA PRO A 103 -2.37 11.88 -6.13
C PRO A 103 -2.61 12.82 -4.95
N ASP A 104 -3.67 13.62 -5.04
CA ASP A 104 -4.04 14.55 -3.98
C ASP A 104 -4.28 13.87 -2.65
N GLU A 105 -4.77 12.64 -2.68
CA GLU A 105 -5.08 11.85 -1.48
C GLU A 105 -3.88 11.02 -0.97
N TRP A 106 -2.67 11.33 -1.41
CA TRP A 106 -1.48 10.59 -1.00
C TRP A 106 -1.30 10.56 0.52
N ARG A 107 -1.60 11.67 1.19
CA ARG A 107 -1.54 11.72 2.64
C ARG A 107 -2.47 10.70 3.29
N ASN A 108 -3.67 10.55 2.76
CA ASN A 108 -4.62 9.57 3.26
C ASN A 108 -4.11 8.15 3.04
N PHE A 109 -3.48 7.89 1.90
CA PHE A 109 -2.89 6.59 1.64
C PHE A 109 -1.69 6.31 2.55
N MET A 110 -0.89 7.32 2.86
CA MET A 110 0.21 7.15 3.80
C MET A 110 -0.30 6.80 5.20
N ALA A 111 -1.50 7.22 5.56
CA ALA A 111 -2.12 6.78 6.81
C ALA A 111 -2.43 5.27 6.79
N VAL A 112 -2.84 4.73 5.64
CA VAL A 112 -3.01 3.27 5.46
C VAL A 112 -1.66 2.57 5.64
N TRP A 113 -0.63 3.09 5.01
CA TRP A 113 0.73 2.52 5.11
C TRP A 113 1.23 2.52 6.57
N ARG A 114 1.13 3.65 7.26
CA ARG A 114 1.61 3.77 8.64
C ARG A 114 0.85 2.85 9.58
N TYR A 115 -0.47 2.76 9.43
CA TYR A 115 -1.26 1.86 10.25
C TYR A 115 -0.88 0.40 10.01
N SER A 116 -0.78 0.00 8.75
CA SER A 116 -0.40 -1.37 8.37
C SER A 116 0.99 -1.74 8.90
N LYS A 117 1.94 -0.83 8.75
CA LYS A 117 3.29 -1.03 9.26
C LYS A 117 3.27 -1.22 10.77
N ARG A 118 2.53 -0.37 11.49
CA ARG A 118 2.46 -0.43 12.95
C ARG A 118 1.86 -1.74 13.45
N ILE A 119 0.74 -2.17 12.89
CA ILE A 119 0.08 -3.40 13.36
C ILE A 119 0.93 -4.64 13.07
N THR A 120 1.62 -4.68 11.94
CA THR A 120 2.49 -5.81 11.60
C THR A 120 3.74 -5.83 12.47
N GLU A 121 4.32 -4.66 12.78
CA GLU A 121 5.46 -4.58 13.70
C GLU A 121 5.09 -5.03 15.10
N ILE A 122 3.94 -4.59 15.62
CA ILE A 122 3.48 -4.99 16.95
C ILE A 122 3.25 -6.49 17.00
N ALA A 123 2.63 -7.07 15.98
CA ALA A 123 2.40 -8.51 15.91
C ALA A 123 3.70 -9.29 15.93
N SER A 124 4.75 -8.79 15.30
CA SER A 124 6.05 -9.47 15.23
C SER A 124 6.81 -9.45 16.56
N MET A 125 6.42 -8.58 17.47
CA MET A 125 7.06 -8.44 18.78
C MET A 125 6.54 -9.42 19.82
N ARG A 126 5.55 -10.22 19.49
CA ARG A 126 4.93 -11.19 20.41
C ARG A 126 5.52 -12.58 20.29
#